data_76eabe0dca268c4458c36ca0fe92a3e5
#
_entry.id   76eabe0dca268c4458c36ca0fe92a3e5
#
_cell.length_a   1.000
_cell.length_b   1.000
_cell.length_c   1.000
_cell.angle_alpha   90.00
_cell.angle_beta   90.00
_cell.angle_gamma   90.00
#
_symmetry.space_group_name_H-M   'P 1'
#
loop_
_entity.id
_entity.type
_entity.pdbx_description
1 polymer ?
#
loop_
_entity_poly.entity_id
_entity_poly.type
_entity_poly.pdbx_seq_one_letter_code
_entity_poly.pdbx_strand_id
1 'polypeptide(L)'
;ANLNTPGYSRQRTEFESNILGLGVGRGTTERLVNDFALKQMWRDTSSVSYANQFLSEASRVDTLMSDQSNSISTGMSSFFSQLQTAINDPTNSSSRQLVMGGAQTLLNKFNTLSTQMTAQNKYLSQQLETDAADANEQIGVIARLNQEILAYGTNPAKPPPLDLLDKRDQAI
;
A
#
# COMPACT_ATOMS: atom_id res chain seq x y z
N ALA A 1 -28.92 -11.57 -1.55
CA ALA A 1 -28.29 -11.58 -2.70
C ALA A 1 -27.23 -10.50 -3.00
N ASN A 2 -26.84 -9.64 -2.07
CA ASN A 2 -25.79 -8.62 -2.25
C ASN A 2 -24.47 -9.01 -1.57
N LEU A 3 -24.15 -10.30 -1.53
CA LEU A 3 -22.99 -10.84 -0.83
C LEU A 3 -21.64 -10.25 -1.33
N ASN A 4 -21.59 -9.82 -2.59
CA ASN A 4 -20.37 -9.28 -3.23
C ASN A 4 -20.38 -7.75 -3.35
N THR A 5 -21.29 -7.04 -2.70
CA THR A 5 -21.33 -5.57 -2.72
C THR A 5 -20.47 -5.05 -1.58
N PRO A 6 -19.36 -4.33 -1.84
CA PRO A 6 -18.54 -3.72 -0.78
C PRO A 6 -19.40 -2.83 0.12
N GLY A 7 -19.20 -2.91 1.43
CA GLY A 7 -19.92 -2.10 2.42
C GLY A 7 -21.36 -2.56 2.70
N TYR A 8 -21.84 -3.66 2.10
CA TYR A 8 -23.18 -4.16 2.37
C TYR A 8 -23.22 -5.03 3.64
N SER A 9 -24.10 -4.68 4.56
CA SER A 9 -24.39 -5.52 5.73
C SER A 9 -25.76 -6.17 5.61
N ARG A 10 -25.86 -7.42 6.07
CA ARG A 10 -27.14 -8.12 6.14
C ARG A 10 -28.06 -7.41 7.11
N GLN A 11 -29.32 -7.18 6.69
CA GLN A 11 -30.35 -6.57 7.50
C GLN A 11 -31.40 -7.62 7.85
N ARG A 12 -31.94 -7.50 9.07
CA ARG A 12 -33.09 -8.27 9.56
C ARG A 12 -34.18 -7.29 10.02
N THR A 13 -35.39 -7.48 9.54
CA THR A 13 -36.54 -6.71 10.01
C THR A 13 -37.28 -7.57 11.04
N GLU A 14 -37.46 -7.04 12.24
CA GLU A 14 -38.30 -7.61 13.30
C GLU A 14 -39.61 -6.87 13.33
N PHE A 15 -40.70 -7.60 13.28
CA PHE A 15 -42.04 -7.04 13.37
C PHE A 15 -42.56 -7.19 14.78
N GLU A 16 -43.00 -6.09 15.42
CA GLU A 16 -43.70 -6.15 16.68
C GLU A 16 -45.16 -6.48 16.46
N SER A 17 -45.71 -7.39 17.27
CA SER A 17 -47.16 -7.62 17.30
C SER A 17 -47.82 -6.47 18.04
N ASN A 18 -48.86 -5.88 17.45
CA ASN A 18 -49.65 -4.86 18.14
C ASN A 18 -50.39 -5.46 19.36
N ILE A 19 -50.18 -4.85 20.54
CA ILE A 19 -50.76 -5.29 21.83
C ILE A 19 -52.31 -5.42 21.78
N LEU A 20 -52.96 -4.76 20.82
CA LEU A 20 -54.40 -4.79 20.63
C LEU A 20 -54.89 -5.87 19.63
N GLY A 21 -54.03 -6.77 19.16
CA GLY A 21 -54.39 -7.83 18.20
C GLY A 21 -54.86 -7.34 16.84
N LEU A 22 -54.64 -6.08 16.49
CA LEU A 22 -55.06 -5.42 15.25
C LEU A 22 -54.02 -5.45 14.15
N GLY A 23 -53.17 -6.49 14.07
CA GLY A 23 -52.20 -6.69 13.01
C GLY A 23 -50.75 -6.48 13.45
N VAL A 24 -49.85 -6.41 12.45
CA VAL A 24 -48.41 -6.26 12.61
C VAL A 24 -48.07 -4.79 12.83
N GLY A 25 -47.37 -4.47 13.94
CA GLY A 25 -46.85 -3.14 14.23
C GLY A 25 -45.71 -2.72 13.34
N ARG A 26 -45.11 -1.56 13.63
CA ARG A 26 -43.91 -1.08 12.88
C ARG A 26 -42.77 -2.08 13.07
N GLY A 27 -42.19 -2.55 11.96
CA GLY A 27 -40.98 -3.33 12.00
C GLY A 27 -39.76 -2.44 12.24
N THR A 28 -38.86 -2.90 13.11
CA THR A 28 -37.52 -2.33 13.25
C THR A 28 -36.54 -3.12 12.39
N THR A 29 -35.72 -2.43 11.60
CA THR A 29 -34.69 -3.07 10.78
C THR A 29 -33.34 -2.91 11.47
N GLU A 30 -32.70 -4.04 11.77
CA GLU A 30 -31.39 -4.09 12.40
C GLU A 30 -30.33 -4.65 11.46
N ARG A 31 -29.12 -4.12 11.59
CA ARG A 31 -27.92 -4.66 10.91
C ARG A 31 -27.40 -5.88 11.67
N LEU A 32 -27.21 -6.99 10.96
CA LEU A 32 -26.54 -8.16 11.49
C LEU A 32 -25.05 -8.09 11.14
N VAL A 33 -24.25 -7.49 12.00
CA VAL A 33 -22.79 -7.38 11.84
C VAL A 33 -22.11 -8.23 12.90
N ASN A 34 -21.13 -9.02 12.49
CA ASN A 34 -20.21 -9.67 13.41
C ASN A 34 -18.98 -8.77 13.58
N ASP A 35 -18.98 -7.93 14.61
CA ASP A 35 -17.90 -6.97 14.89
C ASP A 35 -16.52 -7.63 15.04
N PHE A 36 -16.49 -8.86 15.57
CA PHE A 36 -15.23 -9.59 15.68
C PHE A 36 -14.68 -9.97 14.28
N ALA A 37 -15.54 -10.52 13.43
CA ALA A 37 -15.14 -10.89 12.06
C ALA A 37 -14.75 -9.66 11.24
N LEU A 38 -15.47 -8.54 11.39
CA LEU A 38 -15.17 -7.29 10.72
C LEU A 38 -13.80 -6.73 11.13
N LYS A 39 -13.53 -6.66 12.43
CA LYS A 39 -12.23 -6.22 12.94
C LYS A 39 -11.09 -7.16 12.55
N GLN A 40 -11.36 -8.46 12.46
CA GLN A 40 -10.36 -9.42 11.97
C GLN A 40 -10.08 -9.18 10.48
N MET A 41 -11.11 -8.98 9.68
CA MET A 41 -10.98 -8.69 8.24
C MET A 41 -10.14 -7.42 8.01
N TRP A 42 -10.39 -6.34 8.75
CA TRP A 42 -9.59 -5.10 8.64
C TRP A 42 -8.12 -5.33 8.96
N ARG A 43 -7.83 -6.07 10.04
CA ARG A 43 -6.44 -6.41 10.40
C ARG A 43 -5.76 -7.27 9.35
N ASP A 44 -6.45 -8.28 8.85
CA ASP A 44 -5.91 -9.19 7.84
C ASP A 44 -5.68 -8.46 6.52
N THR A 45 -6.62 -7.62 6.09
CA THR A 45 -6.48 -6.77 4.89
C THR A 45 -5.30 -5.82 5.03
N SER A 46 -5.15 -5.15 6.17
CA SER A 46 -4.01 -4.27 6.44
C SER A 46 -2.69 -5.03 6.39
N SER A 47 -2.63 -6.22 7.02
CA SER A 47 -1.42 -7.05 7.02
C SER A 47 -1.04 -7.55 5.62
N VAL A 48 -2.02 -7.98 4.83
CA VAL A 48 -1.81 -8.42 3.44
C VAL A 48 -1.37 -7.25 2.56
N SER A 49 -1.99 -6.08 2.70
CA SER A 49 -1.62 -4.88 1.95
C SER A 49 -0.20 -4.44 2.28
N TYR A 50 0.18 -4.43 3.56
CA TYR A 50 1.55 -4.14 3.98
C TYR A 50 2.56 -5.14 3.37
N ALA A 51 2.27 -6.45 3.45
CA ALA A 51 3.17 -7.47 2.90
C ALA A 51 3.33 -7.34 1.37
N ASN A 52 2.23 -7.08 0.66
CA ASN A 52 2.25 -6.89 -0.79
C ASN A 52 3.04 -5.64 -1.19
N GLN A 53 2.85 -4.53 -0.49
CA GLN A 53 3.60 -3.29 -0.74
C GLN A 53 5.10 -3.50 -0.46
N PHE A 54 5.44 -4.13 0.66
CA PHE A 54 6.82 -4.46 0.99
C PHE A 54 7.48 -5.33 -0.09
N LEU A 55 6.79 -6.40 -0.54
CA LEU A 55 7.30 -7.27 -1.60
C LEU A 55 7.47 -6.53 -2.93
N SER A 56 6.54 -5.64 -3.28
CA SER A 56 6.63 -4.82 -4.48
C SER A 56 7.87 -3.93 -4.46
N GLU A 57 8.10 -3.22 -3.37
CA GLU A 57 9.25 -2.32 -3.25
C GLU A 57 10.58 -3.09 -3.12
N ALA A 58 10.59 -4.19 -2.38
CA ALA A 58 11.76 -5.07 -2.29
C ALA A 58 12.15 -5.67 -3.65
N SER A 59 11.15 -6.13 -4.43
CA SER A 59 11.37 -6.64 -5.80
C SER A 59 11.91 -5.58 -6.74
N ARG A 60 11.47 -4.31 -6.59
CA ARG A 60 12.00 -3.19 -7.39
C ARG A 60 13.47 -2.94 -7.09
N VAL A 61 13.85 -2.93 -5.81
CA VAL A 61 15.25 -2.78 -5.39
C VAL A 61 16.09 -3.98 -5.85
N ASP A 62 15.56 -5.20 -5.71
CA ASP A 62 16.23 -6.41 -6.18
C ASP A 62 16.49 -6.36 -7.69
N THR A 63 15.51 -5.93 -8.47
CA THR A 63 15.65 -5.75 -9.93
C THR A 63 16.75 -4.73 -10.27
N LEU A 64 16.83 -3.61 -9.55
CA LEU A 64 17.90 -2.62 -9.74
C LEU A 64 19.29 -3.19 -9.43
N MET A 65 19.39 -4.04 -8.40
CA MET A 65 20.65 -4.63 -7.97
C MET A 65 21.08 -5.82 -8.85
N SER A 66 20.14 -6.59 -9.38
CA SER A 66 20.39 -7.79 -10.18
C SER A 66 20.61 -7.50 -11.66
N ASP A 67 20.35 -6.27 -12.14
CA ASP A 67 20.59 -5.89 -13.53
C ASP A 67 22.08 -5.99 -13.88
N GLN A 68 22.41 -6.94 -14.76
CA GLN A 68 23.79 -7.19 -15.18
C GLN A 68 24.45 -5.98 -15.86
N SER A 69 23.66 -5.12 -16.53
CA SER A 69 24.18 -3.91 -17.17
C SER A 69 24.72 -2.92 -16.14
N ASN A 70 24.13 -2.89 -14.95
CA ASN A 70 24.49 -2.03 -13.83
C ASN A 70 25.33 -2.76 -12.76
N SER A 71 25.64 -4.05 -12.94
CA SER A 71 26.36 -4.84 -11.94
C SER A 71 27.74 -4.24 -11.63
N ILE A 72 27.88 -3.74 -10.43
CA ILE A 72 29.15 -3.23 -9.87
C ILE A 72 30.17 -4.36 -9.79
N SER A 73 29.76 -5.57 -9.41
CA SER A 73 30.63 -6.74 -9.30
C SER A 73 31.29 -7.08 -10.63
N THR A 74 30.50 -7.09 -11.71
CA THR A 74 31.05 -7.31 -13.08
C THR A 74 31.99 -6.19 -13.49
N GLY A 75 31.65 -4.93 -13.16
CA GLY A 75 32.52 -3.79 -13.45
C GLY A 75 33.85 -3.87 -12.69
N MET A 76 33.82 -4.23 -11.41
CA MET A 76 35.03 -4.43 -10.59
C MET A 76 35.89 -5.59 -11.12
N SER A 77 35.28 -6.73 -11.43
CA SER A 77 36.02 -7.89 -12.00
C SER A 77 36.71 -7.53 -13.29
N SER A 78 36.04 -6.82 -14.20
CA SER A 78 36.62 -6.30 -15.42
C SER A 78 37.78 -5.35 -15.17
N PHE A 79 37.61 -4.40 -14.27
CA PHE A 79 38.66 -3.43 -13.92
C PHE A 79 39.90 -4.13 -13.34
N PHE A 80 39.75 -5.08 -12.42
CA PHE A 80 40.87 -5.81 -11.85
C PHE A 80 41.57 -6.71 -12.89
N SER A 81 40.84 -7.30 -13.82
CA SER A 81 41.42 -8.07 -14.92
C SER A 81 42.27 -7.20 -15.86
N GLN A 82 41.80 -5.99 -16.17
CA GLN A 82 42.55 -5.01 -16.97
C GLN A 82 43.78 -4.49 -16.20
N LEU A 83 43.68 -4.29 -14.91
CA LEU A 83 44.81 -3.92 -14.05
C LEU A 83 45.87 -5.02 -14.02
N GLN A 84 45.44 -6.29 -13.89
CA GLN A 84 46.36 -7.44 -13.95
C GLN A 84 47.11 -7.51 -15.31
N THR A 85 46.41 -7.25 -16.41
CA THR A 85 47.02 -7.20 -17.75
C THR A 85 48.06 -6.09 -17.85
N ALA A 86 47.77 -4.91 -17.28
CA ALA A 86 48.71 -3.78 -17.29
C ALA A 86 49.94 -4.01 -16.39
N ILE A 87 49.79 -4.76 -15.29
CA ILE A 87 50.92 -5.16 -14.43
C ILE A 87 51.87 -6.12 -15.17
N ASN A 88 51.32 -7.02 -15.98
CA ASN A 88 52.13 -7.97 -16.74
C ASN A 88 52.88 -7.31 -17.91
N ASP A 89 52.41 -6.20 -18.47
CA ASP A 89 53.09 -5.42 -19.51
C ASP A 89 52.97 -3.91 -19.20
N PRO A 90 53.78 -3.38 -18.27
CA PRO A 90 53.66 -1.99 -17.79
C PRO A 90 54.13 -0.93 -18.80
N THR A 91 54.90 -1.34 -19.83
CA THR A 91 55.38 -0.41 -20.85
C THR A 91 54.36 -0.18 -21.96
N ASN A 92 53.35 -1.03 -22.08
CA ASN A 92 52.33 -0.96 -23.08
C ASN A 92 51.31 0.17 -22.81
N SER A 93 51.28 1.15 -23.69
CA SER A 93 50.35 2.29 -23.55
C SER A 93 48.88 1.88 -23.73
N SER A 94 48.60 0.85 -24.54
CA SER A 94 47.24 0.32 -24.71
C SER A 94 46.70 -0.33 -23.45
N SER A 95 47.53 -1.08 -22.73
CA SER A 95 47.15 -1.69 -21.45
C SER A 95 46.79 -0.63 -20.40
N ARG A 96 47.54 0.46 -20.34
CA ARG A 96 47.23 1.62 -19.46
C ARG A 96 45.93 2.33 -19.83
N GLN A 97 45.65 2.50 -21.14
CA GLN A 97 44.40 3.05 -21.63
C GLN A 97 43.18 2.18 -21.27
N LEU A 98 43.33 0.84 -21.32
CA LEU A 98 42.29 -0.09 -20.92
C LEU A 98 41.96 0.04 -19.43
N VAL A 99 42.95 0.17 -18.55
CA VAL A 99 42.74 0.40 -17.12
C VAL A 99 42.00 1.72 -16.89
N MET A 100 42.39 2.80 -17.56
CA MET A 100 41.68 4.08 -17.43
C MET A 100 40.23 3.99 -17.94
N GLY A 101 40.01 3.34 -19.07
CA GLY A 101 38.67 3.08 -19.61
C GLY A 101 37.82 2.22 -18.68
N GLY A 102 38.41 1.19 -18.09
CA GLY A 102 37.76 0.35 -17.09
C GLY A 102 37.37 1.11 -15.81
N ALA A 103 38.27 1.97 -15.32
CA ALA A 103 38.00 2.83 -14.19
C ALA A 103 36.85 3.80 -14.49
N GLN A 104 36.85 4.42 -15.67
CA GLN A 104 35.76 5.32 -16.06
C GLN A 104 34.43 4.58 -16.19
N THR A 105 34.44 3.37 -16.76
CA THR A 105 33.26 2.52 -16.85
C THR A 105 32.69 2.16 -15.46
N LEU A 106 33.57 1.81 -14.53
CA LEU A 106 33.19 1.50 -13.15
C LEU A 106 32.60 2.73 -12.44
N LEU A 107 33.22 3.90 -12.57
CA LEU A 107 32.69 5.16 -12.05
C LEU A 107 31.31 5.50 -12.61
N ASN A 108 31.11 5.30 -13.91
CA ASN A 108 29.81 5.52 -14.55
C ASN A 108 28.74 4.57 -13.99
N LYS A 109 29.09 3.29 -13.72
CA LYS A 109 28.18 2.34 -13.09
C LYS A 109 27.79 2.77 -11.66
N PHE A 110 28.75 3.24 -10.86
CA PHE A 110 28.46 3.77 -9.52
C PHE A 110 27.56 5.01 -9.59
N ASN A 111 27.81 5.92 -10.49
CA ASN A 111 26.98 7.12 -10.66
C ASN A 111 25.55 6.75 -11.10
N THR A 112 25.42 5.81 -12.04
CA THR A 112 24.10 5.32 -12.49
C THR A 112 23.33 4.70 -11.33
N LEU A 113 23.95 3.80 -10.57
CA LEU A 113 23.31 3.17 -9.41
C LEU A 113 22.93 4.20 -8.35
N SER A 114 23.81 5.15 -8.05
CA SER A 114 23.53 6.25 -7.09
C SER A 114 22.34 7.08 -7.54
N THR A 115 22.25 7.42 -8.83
CA THR A 115 21.11 8.17 -9.38
C THR A 115 19.81 7.38 -9.29
N GLN A 116 19.85 6.09 -9.62
CA GLN A 116 18.68 5.22 -9.51
C GLN A 116 18.20 5.07 -8.07
N MET A 117 19.13 4.88 -7.11
CA MET A 117 18.78 4.81 -5.69
C MET A 117 18.18 6.12 -5.17
N THR A 118 18.73 7.26 -5.61
CA THR A 118 18.19 8.59 -5.25
C THR A 118 16.77 8.77 -5.84
N ALA A 119 16.55 8.36 -7.08
CA ALA A 119 15.25 8.41 -7.72
C ALA A 119 14.22 7.51 -7.00
N GLN A 120 14.64 6.30 -6.60
CA GLN A 120 13.79 5.37 -5.83
C GLN A 120 13.41 5.96 -4.47
N ASN A 121 14.38 6.54 -3.75
CA ASN A 121 14.11 7.19 -2.46
C ASN A 121 13.11 8.34 -2.61
N LYS A 122 13.30 9.19 -3.64
CA LYS A 122 12.37 10.28 -3.93
C LYS A 122 10.96 9.76 -4.25
N TYR A 123 10.86 8.71 -5.05
CA TYR A 123 9.59 8.07 -5.37
C TYR A 123 8.87 7.57 -4.11
N LEU A 124 9.58 6.86 -3.23
CA LEU A 124 9.03 6.36 -1.97
C LEU A 124 8.56 7.50 -1.06
N SER A 125 9.33 8.59 -0.98
CA SER A 125 8.94 9.76 -0.20
C SER A 125 7.65 10.41 -0.73
N GLN A 126 7.53 10.55 -2.04
CA GLN A 126 6.31 11.08 -2.68
C GLN A 126 5.11 10.15 -2.48
N GLN A 127 5.32 8.84 -2.58
CA GLN A 127 4.27 7.86 -2.32
C GLN A 127 3.78 7.96 -0.87
N LEU A 128 4.71 8.06 0.09
CA LEU A 128 4.36 8.22 1.50
C LEU A 128 3.56 9.50 1.77
N GLU A 129 3.91 10.62 1.13
CA GLU A 129 3.15 11.87 1.24
C GLU A 129 1.73 11.71 0.70
N THR A 130 1.58 11.04 -0.45
CA THR A 130 0.26 10.76 -1.05
C THR A 130 -0.56 9.85 -0.15
N ASP A 131 0.01 8.73 0.31
CA ASP A 131 -0.68 7.77 1.18
C ASP A 131 -1.12 8.42 2.51
N ALA A 132 -0.28 9.31 3.06
CA ALA A 132 -0.62 10.07 4.27
C ALA A 132 -1.76 11.08 4.02
N ALA A 133 -1.79 11.72 2.85
CA ALA A 133 -2.89 12.62 2.47
C ALA A 133 -4.21 11.85 2.31
N ASP A 134 -4.19 10.71 1.61
CA ASP A 134 -5.34 9.85 1.41
C ASP A 134 -5.88 9.31 2.75
N ALA A 135 -4.98 8.88 3.65
CA ALA A 135 -5.36 8.44 4.99
C ALA A 135 -6.04 9.57 5.79
N ASN A 136 -5.51 10.79 5.74
CA ASN A 136 -6.11 11.94 6.41
C ASN A 136 -7.49 12.31 5.82
N GLU A 137 -7.67 12.17 4.51
CA GLU A 137 -8.97 12.36 3.86
C GLU A 137 -9.99 11.33 4.39
N GLN A 138 -9.63 10.04 4.43
CA GLN A 138 -10.52 8.99 4.95
C GLN A 138 -10.85 9.20 6.44
N ILE A 139 -9.89 9.60 7.25
CA ILE A 139 -10.14 9.99 8.66
C ILE A 139 -11.16 11.14 8.74
N GLY A 140 -11.05 12.13 7.87
CA GLY A 140 -12.02 13.22 7.78
C GLY A 140 -13.42 12.75 7.39
N VAL A 141 -13.53 11.82 6.44
CA VAL A 141 -14.80 11.18 6.04
C VAL A 141 -15.41 10.42 7.21
N ILE A 142 -14.62 9.61 7.92
CA ILE A 142 -15.08 8.84 9.10
C ILE A 142 -15.55 9.78 10.20
N ALA A 143 -14.82 10.86 10.48
CA ALA A 143 -15.21 11.85 11.50
C ALA A 143 -16.55 12.50 11.17
N ARG A 144 -16.75 12.90 9.92
CA ARG A 144 -18.04 13.47 9.47
C ARG A 144 -19.18 12.47 9.58
N LEU A 145 -18.97 11.23 9.10
CA LEU A 145 -19.98 10.16 9.19
C LEU A 145 -20.33 9.84 10.65
N ASN A 146 -19.38 9.84 11.57
CA ASN A 146 -19.64 9.66 12.99
C ASN A 146 -20.50 10.79 13.56
N GLN A 147 -20.29 12.04 13.16
CA GLN A 147 -21.12 13.16 13.57
C GLN A 147 -22.56 13.04 13.03
N GLU A 148 -22.72 12.65 11.76
CA GLU A 148 -24.02 12.43 11.13
C GLU A 148 -24.78 11.28 11.82
N ILE A 149 -24.11 10.17 12.11
CA ILE A 149 -24.69 9.02 12.84
C ILE A 149 -25.14 9.45 14.24
N LEU A 150 -24.30 10.22 14.95
CA LEU A 150 -24.62 10.70 16.29
C LEU A 150 -25.85 11.64 16.30
N ALA A 151 -25.92 12.56 15.35
CA ALA A 151 -27.06 13.46 15.18
C ALA A 151 -28.36 12.71 14.84
N TYR A 152 -28.25 11.58 14.13
CA TYR A 152 -29.40 10.74 13.78
C TYR A 152 -29.90 9.93 14.99
N GLY A 153 -28.97 9.38 15.80
CA GLY A 153 -29.25 8.48 16.91
C GLY A 153 -29.90 9.13 18.14
N THR A 154 -29.97 10.46 18.18
CA THR A 154 -30.62 11.18 19.28
C THR A 154 -32.15 11.23 19.18
N ASN A 155 -32.74 10.74 18.09
CA ASN A 155 -34.20 10.73 17.91
C ASN A 155 -34.73 9.28 17.85
N PRO A 156 -35.34 8.77 18.98
CA PRO A 156 -35.86 7.40 19.03
C PRO A 156 -37.03 7.12 18.06
N ALA A 157 -37.63 8.15 17.47
CA ALA A 157 -38.70 8.00 16.50
C ALA A 157 -38.19 7.77 15.05
N LYS A 158 -36.89 7.90 14.83
CA LYS A 158 -36.28 7.65 13.51
C LYS A 158 -35.67 6.25 13.45
N PRO A 159 -35.75 5.55 12.29
CA PRO A 159 -35.06 4.28 12.11
C PRO A 159 -33.54 4.53 12.17
N PRO A 160 -32.73 3.53 12.61
CA PRO A 160 -31.28 3.67 12.67
C PRO A 160 -30.69 3.98 11.28
N PRO A 161 -29.65 4.83 11.19
CA PRO A 161 -29.07 5.27 9.93
C PRO A 161 -28.13 4.19 9.34
N LEU A 162 -28.70 3.07 8.87
CA LEU A 162 -27.94 1.89 8.43
C LEU A 162 -26.99 2.20 7.26
N ASP A 163 -27.42 3.07 6.35
CA ASP A 163 -26.61 3.50 5.21
C ASP A 163 -25.35 4.31 5.64
N LEU A 164 -25.48 5.12 6.68
CA LEU A 164 -24.33 5.88 7.21
C LEU A 164 -23.34 4.95 7.92
N LEU A 165 -23.84 3.92 8.60
CA LEU A 165 -23.02 2.90 9.24
C LEU A 165 -22.26 2.08 8.18
N ASP A 166 -22.92 1.70 7.09
CA ASP A 166 -22.29 0.96 5.98
C ASP A 166 -21.21 1.80 5.29
N LYS A 167 -21.48 3.10 5.03
CA LYS A 167 -20.50 4.02 4.47
C LYS A 167 -19.29 4.22 5.39
N ARG A 168 -19.52 4.31 6.70
CA ARG A 168 -18.41 4.43 7.67
C ARG A 168 -17.54 3.18 7.67
N ASP A 169 -18.15 1.99 7.69
CA ASP A 169 -17.43 0.72 7.72
C ASP A 169 -16.68 0.46 6.38
N GLN A 170 -17.12 1.10 5.30
CA GLN A 170 -16.41 1.07 4.02
C GLN A 170 -15.21 2.04 3.98
N ALA A 171 -15.26 3.13 4.75
CA ALA A 171 -14.18 4.11 4.83
C ALA A 171 -13.04 3.72 5.81
N ILE A 172 -13.25 2.69 6.60
CA ILE A 172 -12.26 2.08 7.50
C ILE A 172 -11.46 1.02 6.75
#